data_344ded3753efd256a395ae2a2e3824d8
#
_entry.id   344ded3753efd256a395ae2a2e3824d8
#
_cell.length_a   1.000
_cell.length_b   1.000
_cell.length_c   1.000
_cell.angle_alpha   90.00
_cell.angle_beta   90.00
_cell.angle_gamma   90.00
#
_symmetry.space_group_name_H-M   'P 1'
#
loop_
_entity.id
_entity.type
_entity.pdbx_description
1 polymer ?
#
loop_
_entity_poly.entity_id
_entity_poly.type
_entity_poly.pdbx_seq_one_letter_code
_entity_poly.pdbx_strand_id
1 'polypeptide(L)'
;MLSKRELLLSSVCAAAGAIAAPSLALADSKPGIIESAKISEAGFIFGLPIVMNYAIMYDFVVDKNSGQYKGPFNTIANEARVFTYKDTSVITPNSDTPYSMLWLDLRAEPVVISVPAIDPKRYYSVMLCDGNTYNYGYIGSRATGSDAGDYMVVGPNWNGATPPGIKKVFRATTQMGLS
;
A
#
# COMPACT_ATOMS: atom_id res chain seq x y z
N MET A 1 -42.80 -3.83 56.01
CA MET A 1 -42.89 -2.53 55.31
C MET A 1 -41.48 -2.09 54.91
N LEU A 2 -41.16 -2.12 53.65
CA LEU A 2 -39.85 -1.66 53.17
C LEU A 2 -39.76 -0.16 53.29
N SER A 3 -38.59 0.36 53.72
CA SER A 3 -38.36 1.77 53.86
C SER A 3 -38.31 2.50 52.52
N LYS A 4 -38.67 3.78 52.47
CA LYS A 4 -38.61 4.62 51.25
C LYS A 4 -37.22 4.59 50.58
N ARG A 5 -36.18 4.31 51.34
CA ARG A 5 -34.80 4.25 50.86
C ARG A 5 -34.51 2.93 50.14
N GLU A 6 -35.11 1.82 50.54
CA GLU A 6 -34.97 0.52 49.88
C GLU A 6 -35.76 0.47 48.60
N LEU A 7 -36.90 1.17 48.53
CA LEU A 7 -37.69 1.31 47.28
C LEU A 7 -36.95 2.15 46.22
N LEU A 8 -36.20 3.18 46.63
CA LEU A 8 -35.41 4.00 45.72
C LEU A 8 -34.18 3.26 45.19
N LEU A 9 -33.54 2.45 46.03
CA LEU A 9 -32.38 1.65 45.61
C LEU A 9 -32.77 0.53 44.65
N SER A 10 -33.92 -0.12 44.85
CA SER A 10 -34.39 -1.13 43.89
C SER A 10 -34.84 -0.54 42.55
N SER A 11 -35.36 0.68 42.53
CA SER A 11 -35.73 1.38 41.27
C SER A 11 -34.52 1.81 40.45
N VAL A 12 -33.39 2.19 41.09
CA VAL A 12 -32.16 2.59 40.42
C VAL A 12 -31.43 1.39 39.82
N CYS A 13 -31.46 0.22 40.48
CA CYS A 13 -30.89 -1.01 39.94
C CYS A 13 -31.68 -1.58 38.72
N ALA A 14 -33.00 -1.39 38.70
CA ALA A 14 -33.84 -1.81 37.55
C ALA A 14 -33.64 -0.86 36.35
N ALA A 15 -33.37 0.42 36.53
CA ALA A 15 -33.13 1.38 35.45
C ALA A 15 -31.71 1.24 34.84
N ALA A 16 -30.70 0.83 35.64
CA ALA A 16 -29.35 0.58 35.14
C ALA A 16 -29.20 -0.69 34.30
N GLY A 17 -30.08 -1.68 34.52
CA GLY A 17 -30.05 -2.93 33.74
C GLY A 17 -30.67 -2.84 32.32
N ALA A 18 -31.44 -1.77 32.04
CA ALA A 18 -32.14 -1.61 30.76
C ALA A 18 -31.33 -0.84 29.70
N ILE A 19 -30.19 -0.22 30.08
CA ILE A 19 -29.36 0.59 29.15
C ILE A 19 -28.20 -0.22 28.54
N ALA A 20 -27.88 -1.39 29.07
CA ALA A 20 -26.77 -2.23 28.59
C ALA A 20 -27.14 -3.30 27.56
N ALA A 21 -28.40 -3.36 27.12
CA ALA A 21 -28.87 -4.45 26.26
C ALA A 21 -28.93 -4.26 24.74
N PRO A 22 -28.67 -3.08 24.14
CA PRO A 22 -28.74 -2.99 22.66
C PRO A 22 -27.45 -3.34 21.90
N SER A 23 -26.34 -3.63 22.56
CA SER A 23 -25.06 -3.86 21.86
C SER A 23 -24.72 -5.33 21.59
N LEU A 24 -25.53 -6.28 22.03
CA LEU A 24 -25.27 -7.72 21.86
C LEU A 24 -26.16 -8.42 20.81
N ALA A 25 -27.06 -7.70 20.16
CA ALA A 25 -28.01 -8.27 19.20
C ALA A 25 -27.64 -8.09 17.72
N LEU A 26 -26.43 -7.59 17.40
CA LEU A 26 -25.96 -7.38 16.02
C LEU A 26 -24.91 -8.39 15.56
N ALA A 27 -24.61 -9.41 16.33
CA ALA A 27 -23.72 -10.48 15.91
C ALA A 27 -24.55 -11.72 15.57
N ASP A 28 -24.56 -12.09 14.29
CA ASP A 28 -24.91 -13.43 13.78
C ASP A 28 -26.20 -13.59 12.93
N SER A 29 -26.65 -12.60 12.21
CA SER A 29 -27.46 -12.93 11.05
C SER A 29 -26.54 -13.14 9.85
N LYS A 30 -26.37 -14.38 9.41
CA LYS A 30 -25.66 -14.65 8.14
C LYS A 30 -26.31 -13.81 7.04
N PRO A 31 -25.52 -13.15 6.18
CA PRO A 31 -26.07 -12.31 5.12
C PRO A 31 -26.96 -13.15 4.20
N GLY A 32 -28.10 -12.62 3.78
CA GLY A 32 -28.96 -13.21 2.78
C GLY A 32 -28.29 -13.27 1.41
N ILE A 33 -28.88 -13.97 0.45
CA ILE A 33 -28.30 -14.18 -0.89
C ILE A 33 -27.97 -12.84 -1.59
N ILE A 34 -28.88 -11.87 -1.53
CA ILE A 34 -28.69 -10.56 -2.16
C ILE A 34 -27.58 -9.78 -1.47
N GLU A 35 -27.50 -9.83 -0.14
CA GLU A 35 -26.46 -9.18 0.64
C GLU A 35 -25.11 -9.84 0.40
N SER A 36 -25.06 -11.18 0.35
CA SER A 36 -23.85 -11.94 0.02
C SER A 36 -23.32 -11.58 -1.36
N ALA A 37 -24.18 -11.41 -2.36
CA ALA A 37 -23.78 -10.98 -3.70
C ALA A 37 -23.15 -9.59 -3.68
N LYS A 38 -23.72 -8.63 -2.96
CA LYS A 38 -23.16 -7.27 -2.80
C LYS A 38 -21.82 -7.27 -2.06
N ILE A 39 -21.68 -8.08 -1.01
CA ILE A 39 -20.43 -8.25 -0.29
C ILE A 39 -19.35 -8.86 -1.20
N SER A 40 -19.71 -9.86 -2.01
CA SER A 40 -18.81 -10.50 -2.96
C SER A 40 -18.35 -9.53 -4.05
N GLU A 41 -19.25 -8.73 -4.59
CA GLU A 41 -18.93 -7.68 -5.57
C GLU A 41 -17.98 -6.64 -4.97
N ALA A 42 -18.29 -6.13 -3.77
CA ALA A 42 -17.42 -5.18 -3.08
C ALA A 42 -16.04 -5.78 -2.77
N GLY A 43 -16.00 -7.05 -2.34
CA GLY A 43 -14.75 -7.78 -2.10
C GLY A 43 -13.92 -7.97 -3.36
N PHE A 44 -14.56 -8.28 -4.49
CA PHE A 44 -13.88 -8.37 -5.79
C PHE A 44 -13.28 -7.04 -6.21
N ILE A 45 -14.07 -5.96 -6.16
CA ILE A 45 -13.60 -4.60 -6.53
C ILE A 45 -12.44 -4.17 -5.63
N PHE A 46 -12.53 -4.42 -4.32
CA PHE A 46 -11.48 -4.11 -3.35
C PHE A 46 -10.19 -4.92 -3.60
N GLY A 47 -10.33 -6.21 -3.91
CA GLY A 47 -9.19 -7.12 -4.07
C GLY A 47 -8.51 -7.03 -5.44
N LEU A 48 -9.19 -6.53 -6.47
CA LEU A 48 -8.69 -6.53 -7.84
C LEU A 48 -7.32 -5.83 -7.99
N PRO A 49 -7.10 -4.62 -7.47
CA PRO A 49 -5.80 -3.95 -7.58
C PRO A 49 -4.67 -4.75 -6.95
N ILE A 50 -4.91 -5.37 -5.79
CA ILE A 50 -3.93 -6.19 -5.08
C ILE A 50 -3.54 -7.41 -5.91
N VAL A 51 -4.52 -8.12 -6.46
CA VAL A 51 -4.30 -9.32 -7.27
C VAL A 51 -3.55 -8.99 -8.55
N MET A 52 -3.93 -7.90 -9.23
CA MET A 52 -3.26 -7.45 -10.44
C MET A 52 -1.81 -7.01 -10.18
N ASN A 53 -1.58 -6.27 -9.09
CA ASN A 53 -0.25 -5.86 -8.67
C ASN A 53 0.63 -7.08 -8.38
N TYR A 54 0.08 -8.08 -7.68
CA TYR A 54 0.78 -9.34 -7.39
C TYR A 54 1.13 -10.11 -8.67
N ALA A 55 0.22 -10.18 -9.64
CA ALA A 55 0.48 -10.85 -10.91
C ALA A 55 1.64 -10.20 -11.68
N ILE A 56 1.65 -8.86 -11.76
CA ILE A 56 2.74 -8.12 -12.40
C ILE A 56 4.06 -8.30 -11.65
N MET A 57 4.02 -8.26 -10.32
CA MET A 57 5.18 -8.54 -9.47
C MET A 57 5.75 -9.93 -9.78
N TYR A 58 4.88 -10.93 -9.87
CA TYR A 58 5.30 -12.30 -10.16
C TYR A 58 6.03 -12.39 -11.50
N ASP A 59 5.46 -11.81 -12.55
CA ASP A 59 6.06 -11.77 -13.89
C ASP A 59 7.40 -11.03 -13.92
N PHE A 60 7.51 -9.93 -13.18
CA PHE A 60 8.68 -9.06 -13.27
C PHE A 60 9.85 -9.50 -12.41
N VAL A 61 9.60 -10.11 -11.24
CA VAL A 61 10.69 -10.36 -10.28
C VAL A 61 10.75 -11.78 -9.72
N VAL A 62 9.73 -12.62 -9.95
CA VAL A 62 9.68 -14.00 -9.43
C VAL A 62 9.89 -15.03 -10.53
N ASP A 63 9.10 -14.98 -11.58
CA ASP A 63 9.21 -15.93 -12.69
C ASP A 63 10.35 -15.53 -13.65
N LYS A 64 11.51 -16.15 -13.44
CA LYS A 64 12.68 -15.92 -14.28
C LYS A 64 12.50 -16.38 -15.74
N ASN A 65 11.48 -17.20 -16.03
CA ASN A 65 11.15 -17.66 -17.38
C ASN A 65 10.12 -16.76 -18.05
N SER A 66 9.55 -15.80 -17.33
CA SER A 66 8.65 -14.80 -17.91
C SER A 66 9.41 -13.98 -18.97
N GLY A 67 8.81 -13.79 -20.13
CA GLY A 67 9.31 -12.87 -21.16
C GLY A 67 9.30 -11.40 -20.69
N GLN A 68 8.76 -11.12 -19.52
CA GLN A 68 8.67 -9.80 -18.90
C GLN A 68 9.58 -9.64 -17.68
N TYR A 69 10.38 -10.65 -17.34
CA TYR A 69 11.28 -10.61 -16.17
C TYR A 69 12.24 -9.42 -16.22
N LYS A 70 12.31 -8.63 -15.15
CA LYS A 70 13.14 -7.42 -15.04
C LYS A 70 14.34 -7.60 -14.12
N GLY A 71 14.23 -8.40 -13.07
CA GLY A 71 15.31 -8.62 -12.09
C GLY A 71 14.76 -9.05 -10.74
N PRO A 72 15.62 -9.36 -9.77
CA PRO A 72 15.19 -9.71 -8.43
C PRO A 72 14.67 -8.50 -7.65
N PHE A 73 13.97 -8.75 -6.53
CA PHE A 73 13.58 -7.69 -5.59
C PHE A 73 14.76 -6.82 -5.18
N ASN A 74 14.48 -5.57 -4.85
CA ASN A 74 15.43 -4.58 -4.37
C ASN A 74 16.62 -4.31 -5.33
N THR A 75 16.43 -4.61 -6.61
CA THR A 75 17.42 -4.37 -7.66
C THR A 75 16.80 -3.53 -8.77
N ILE A 76 17.44 -2.41 -9.13
CA ILE A 76 16.96 -1.54 -10.20
C ILE A 76 17.15 -2.22 -11.55
N ALA A 77 16.09 -2.31 -12.33
CA ALA A 77 16.10 -2.75 -13.71
C ALA A 77 15.89 -1.52 -14.62
N ASN A 78 16.88 -1.21 -15.43
CA ASN A 78 16.83 -0.08 -16.36
C ASN A 78 16.34 -0.57 -17.73
N GLU A 79 15.23 -0.03 -18.20
CA GLU A 79 14.67 -0.28 -19.52
C GLU A 79 14.97 0.93 -20.41
N ALA A 80 16.04 0.86 -21.18
CA ALA A 80 16.52 1.97 -22.02
C ALA A 80 15.69 2.22 -23.29
N ARG A 81 14.74 1.32 -23.60
CA ARG A 81 13.78 1.46 -24.69
C ARG A 81 12.42 1.92 -24.16
N VAL A 82 11.58 2.42 -25.03
CA VAL A 82 10.17 2.67 -24.73
C VAL A 82 9.38 1.35 -24.81
N PHE A 83 8.29 1.26 -24.09
CA PHE A 83 7.39 0.11 -24.16
C PHE A 83 6.65 0.04 -25.50
N THR A 84 6.32 -1.16 -25.89
CA THR A 84 5.62 -1.47 -27.16
C THR A 84 4.45 -2.44 -26.87
N TYR A 85 3.68 -2.77 -27.88
CA TYR A 85 2.60 -3.77 -27.79
C TYR A 85 3.06 -5.18 -27.36
N LYS A 86 4.37 -5.45 -27.34
CA LYS A 86 4.94 -6.72 -26.88
C LYS A 86 5.11 -6.77 -25.35
N ASP A 87 4.99 -5.64 -24.68
CA ASP A 87 5.08 -5.53 -23.22
C ASP A 87 3.70 -5.70 -22.64
N THR A 88 3.35 -6.91 -22.24
CA THR A 88 1.96 -7.32 -21.95
C THR A 88 1.60 -7.45 -20.49
N SER A 89 2.55 -7.40 -19.56
CA SER A 89 2.27 -7.52 -18.11
C SER A 89 1.51 -6.32 -17.58
N VAL A 90 1.79 -5.12 -18.08
CA VAL A 90 1.05 -3.89 -17.75
C VAL A 90 0.17 -3.53 -18.93
N ILE A 91 -1.12 -3.26 -18.67
CA ILE A 91 -2.13 -3.07 -19.72
C ILE A 91 -1.81 -1.86 -20.62
N THR A 92 -1.38 -0.74 -20.01
CA THR A 92 -1.11 0.53 -20.71
C THR A 92 0.16 1.20 -20.20
N PRO A 93 1.34 0.58 -20.42
CA PRO A 93 2.59 1.22 -20.05
C PRO A 93 2.79 2.48 -20.89
N ASN A 94 3.45 3.50 -20.31
CA ASN A 94 3.81 4.70 -21.06
C ASN A 94 4.85 4.36 -22.14
N SER A 95 4.60 4.76 -23.37
CA SER A 95 5.49 4.53 -24.52
C SER A 95 6.32 5.74 -24.92
N ASP A 96 6.32 6.82 -24.13
CA ASP A 96 7.00 8.07 -24.47
C ASP A 96 8.37 8.20 -23.80
N THR A 97 8.59 7.53 -22.68
CA THR A 97 9.82 7.64 -21.88
C THR A 97 10.37 6.27 -21.50
N PRO A 98 11.71 6.13 -21.36
CA PRO A 98 12.31 4.96 -20.75
C PRO A 98 12.00 4.90 -19.24
N TYR A 99 12.13 3.71 -18.66
CA TYR A 99 11.86 3.45 -17.25
C TYR A 99 13.06 2.86 -16.53
N SER A 100 13.16 3.17 -15.24
CA SER A 100 13.86 2.34 -14.27
C SER A 100 12.81 1.77 -13.32
N MET A 101 12.81 0.46 -13.12
CA MET A 101 11.84 -0.23 -12.28
C MET A 101 12.52 -0.89 -11.10
N LEU A 102 11.88 -0.85 -9.95
CA LEU A 102 12.36 -1.43 -8.70
C LEU A 102 11.18 -2.01 -7.92
N TRP A 103 11.10 -3.33 -7.84
CA TRP A 103 10.18 -3.99 -6.93
C TRP A 103 10.80 -4.07 -5.54
N LEU A 104 10.11 -3.44 -4.58
CA LEU A 104 10.53 -3.33 -3.20
C LEU A 104 10.04 -4.53 -2.39
N ASP A 105 10.94 -5.19 -1.67
CA ASP A 105 10.63 -6.09 -0.57
C ASP A 105 11.13 -5.45 0.73
N LEU A 106 10.20 -4.93 1.51
CA LEU A 106 10.45 -4.16 2.74
C LEU A 106 10.22 -5.01 4.01
N ARG A 107 10.11 -6.33 3.87
CA ARG A 107 9.83 -7.21 5.00
C ARG A 107 11.01 -7.34 5.96
N ALA A 108 12.22 -7.37 5.42
CA ALA A 108 13.44 -7.57 6.22
C ALA A 108 14.07 -6.24 6.65
N GLU A 109 14.19 -5.30 5.72
CA GLU A 109 14.90 -4.04 5.94
C GLU A 109 14.40 -2.92 5.02
N PRO A 110 14.66 -1.66 5.36
CA PRO A 110 14.44 -0.53 4.47
C PRO A 110 15.31 -0.57 3.22
N VAL A 111 14.84 0.09 2.16
CA VAL A 111 15.61 0.31 0.94
C VAL A 111 15.94 1.79 0.80
N VAL A 112 17.19 2.10 0.46
CA VAL A 112 17.62 3.48 0.15
C VAL A 112 17.73 3.64 -1.36
N ILE A 113 17.03 4.63 -1.89
CA ILE A 113 17.09 5.05 -3.28
C ILE A 113 17.98 6.29 -3.36
N SER A 114 19.16 6.14 -3.96
CA SER A 114 20.10 7.23 -4.19
C SER A 114 19.85 7.84 -5.57
N VAL A 115 19.59 9.13 -5.60
CA VAL A 115 19.36 9.89 -6.83
C VAL A 115 20.53 10.85 -7.05
N PRO A 116 21.18 10.86 -8.23
CA PRO A 116 22.22 11.83 -8.55
C PRO A 116 21.63 13.23 -8.75
N ALA A 117 22.46 14.25 -8.79
CA ALA A 117 22.04 15.58 -9.21
C ALA A 117 21.57 15.53 -10.68
N ILE A 118 20.40 16.09 -10.94
CA ILE A 118 19.77 16.15 -12.25
C ILE A 118 19.77 17.61 -12.71
N ASP A 119 20.04 17.87 -13.98
CA ASP A 119 19.93 19.23 -14.56
C ASP A 119 18.53 19.80 -14.23
N PRO A 120 18.43 20.97 -13.58
CA PRO A 120 17.15 21.59 -13.22
C PRO A 120 16.20 21.83 -14.39
N LYS A 121 16.71 21.84 -15.62
CA LYS A 121 15.90 21.94 -16.85
C LYS A 121 15.28 20.61 -17.27
N ARG A 122 15.68 19.50 -16.66
CA ARG A 122 15.16 18.17 -16.93
C ARG A 122 14.11 17.77 -15.89
N TYR A 123 13.07 17.12 -16.38
CA TYR A 123 12.08 16.48 -15.52
C TYR A 123 12.48 15.03 -15.25
N TYR A 124 12.37 14.61 -14.00
CA TYR A 124 12.37 13.21 -13.60
C TYR A 124 11.39 12.98 -12.46
N SER A 125 10.93 11.75 -12.32
CA SER A 125 10.02 11.35 -11.25
C SER A 125 10.24 9.88 -10.94
N VAL A 126 10.40 9.57 -9.66
CA VAL A 126 10.34 8.23 -9.10
C VAL A 126 9.03 8.13 -8.33
N MET A 127 8.11 7.33 -8.82
CA MET A 127 6.81 7.09 -8.22
C MET A 127 6.93 5.92 -7.23
N LEU A 128 6.44 6.09 -6.02
CA LEU A 128 6.39 5.04 -5.00
C LEU A 128 4.95 4.53 -4.89
N CYS A 129 4.74 3.30 -5.33
CA CYS A 129 3.43 2.65 -5.38
C CYS A 129 3.39 1.44 -4.43
N ASP A 130 2.35 1.32 -3.63
CA ASP A 130 2.16 0.20 -2.72
C ASP A 130 1.48 -1.01 -3.38
N GLY A 131 1.31 -2.11 -2.62
CA GLY A 131 0.66 -3.33 -3.11
C GLY A 131 -0.82 -3.17 -3.46
N ASN A 132 -1.46 -2.07 -3.04
CA ASN A 132 -2.84 -1.73 -3.42
C ASN A 132 -2.90 -0.82 -4.65
N THR A 133 -1.76 -0.59 -5.33
CA THR A 133 -1.60 0.37 -6.44
C THR A 133 -1.79 1.84 -6.05
N TYR A 134 -1.67 2.18 -4.76
CA TYR A 134 -1.75 3.55 -4.28
C TYR A 134 -0.37 4.22 -4.30
N ASN A 135 -0.30 5.41 -4.89
CA ASN A 135 0.92 6.21 -4.92
C ASN A 135 1.09 6.95 -3.61
N TYR A 136 1.98 6.47 -2.73
CA TYR A 136 2.20 7.07 -1.41
C TYR A 136 3.34 8.09 -1.36
N GLY A 137 4.08 8.24 -2.45
CA GLY A 137 5.17 9.21 -2.50
C GLY A 137 5.79 9.40 -3.88
N TYR A 138 6.52 10.49 -3.99
CA TYR A 138 7.31 10.81 -5.19
C TYR A 138 8.67 11.38 -4.81
N ILE A 139 9.69 10.99 -5.57
CA ILE A 139 11.01 11.63 -5.58
C ILE A 139 11.16 12.22 -6.98
N GLY A 140 11.59 13.47 -7.11
CA GLY A 140 11.77 14.05 -8.43
C GLY A 140 11.65 15.55 -8.46
N SER A 141 11.77 16.11 -9.66
CA SER A 141 11.88 17.55 -9.90
C SER A 141 10.80 18.39 -9.23
N ARG A 142 9.56 17.87 -9.13
CA ARG A 142 8.43 18.58 -8.52
C ARG A 142 8.20 18.25 -7.05
N ALA A 143 8.73 17.13 -6.57
CA ALA A 143 8.45 16.64 -5.20
C ALA A 143 9.62 16.89 -4.24
N THR A 144 10.86 16.71 -4.70
CA THR A 144 12.06 16.78 -3.86
C THR A 144 13.18 17.64 -4.46
N GLY A 145 12.97 18.20 -5.64
CA GLY A 145 13.97 18.99 -6.36
C GLY A 145 14.92 18.14 -7.19
N SER A 146 15.96 18.79 -7.73
CA SER A 146 16.91 18.19 -8.67
C SER A 146 18.28 17.90 -8.06
N ASP A 147 18.49 18.18 -6.77
CA ASP A 147 19.75 17.91 -6.08
C ASP A 147 19.92 16.42 -5.77
N ALA A 148 21.17 15.95 -5.82
CA ALA A 148 21.52 14.59 -5.38
C ALA A 148 21.01 14.32 -3.96
N GLY A 149 20.57 13.10 -3.69
CA GLY A 149 20.09 12.74 -2.35
C GLY A 149 19.70 11.29 -2.18
N ASP A 150 19.71 10.88 -0.91
CA ASP A 150 19.32 9.56 -0.46
C ASP A 150 17.93 9.60 0.16
N TYR A 151 17.05 8.74 -0.32
CA TYR A 151 15.67 8.64 0.09
C TYR A 151 15.40 7.22 0.60
N MET A 152 14.91 7.11 1.83
CA MET A 152 14.71 5.83 2.48
C MET A 152 13.24 5.42 2.38
N VAL A 153 12.99 4.23 1.87
CA VAL A 153 11.66 3.61 1.83
C VAL A 153 11.60 2.54 2.91
N VAL A 154 10.60 2.63 3.77
CA VAL A 154 10.42 1.73 4.91
C VAL A 154 9.07 1.01 4.82
N GLY A 155 9.03 -0.22 5.33
CA GLY A 155 7.77 -0.96 5.46
C GLY A 155 6.83 -0.38 6.52
N PRO A 156 5.56 -0.84 6.57
CA PRO A 156 4.55 -0.28 7.47
C PRO A 156 4.92 -0.39 8.95
N ASN A 157 5.60 -1.45 9.35
CA ASN A 157 5.92 -1.75 10.74
C ASN A 157 7.35 -1.35 11.15
N TRP A 158 8.10 -0.66 10.27
CA TRP A 158 9.47 -0.27 10.59
C TRP A 158 9.52 0.81 11.68
N ASN A 159 10.36 0.59 12.70
CA ASN A 159 10.51 1.46 13.87
C ASN A 159 11.99 1.80 14.17
N GLY A 160 12.90 1.52 13.21
CA GLY A 160 14.32 1.82 13.37
C GLY A 160 14.64 3.31 13.29
N ALA A 161 15.87 3.65 13.65
CA ALA A 161 16.38 5.00 13.51
C ALA A 161 16.73 5.33 12.06
N THR A 162 16.44 6.54 11.61
CA THR A 162 16.85 7.01 10.29
C THR A 162 18.36 7.27 10.28
N PRO A 163 19.13 6.67 9.38
CA PRO A 163 20.55 6.96 9.25
C PRO A 163 20.83 8.41 8.88
N PRO A 164 22.01 8.96 9.27
CA PRO A 164 22.42 10.28 8.80
C PRO A 164 22.51 10.35 7.27
N GLY A 165 22.20 11.50 6.70
CA GLY A 165 22.27 11.72 5.25
C GLY A 165 20.98 11.43 4.48
N ILE A 166 20.00 10.74 5.08
CA ILE A 166 18.69 10.55 4.46
C ILE A 166 17.93 11.86 4.39
N LYS A 167 17.59 12.30 3.18
CA LYS A 167 16.81 13.53 2.95
C LYS A 167 15.35 13.39 3.34
N LYS A 168 14.76 12.22 3.09
CA LYS A 168 13.35 11.94 3.42
C LYS A 168 13.13 10.45 3.58
N VAL A 169 12.25 10.10 4.51
CA VAL A 169 11.75 8.74 4.70
C VAL A 169 10.32 8.65 4.16
N PHE A 170 10.08 7.66 3.32
CA PHE A 170 8.75 7.30 2.82
C PHE A 170 8.31 6.00 3.48
N ARG A 171 7.16 6.01 4.10
CA ARG A 171 6.57 4.81 4.70
C ARG A 171 5.55 4.20 3.76
N ALA A 172 5.82 3.00 3.27
CA ALA A 172 4.88 2.23 2.49
C ALA A 172 3.74 1.71 3.38
N THR A 173 2.55 1.59 2.84
CA THR A 173 1.39 1.01 3.53
C THR A 173 1.36 -0.51 3.45
N THR A 174 2.15 -1.09 2.53
CA THR A 174 2.32 -2.52 2.33
C THR A 174 3.79 -2.92 2.41
N GLN A 175 4.05 -4.21 2.64
CA GLN A 175 5.41 -4.75 2.75
C GLN A 175 6.13 -4.89 1.40
N MET A 176 5.38 -4.90 0.32
CA MET A 176 5.89 -4.94 -1.04
C MET A 176 5.33 -3.74 -1.81
N GLY A 177 6.10 -3.25 -2.77
CA GLY A 177 5.73 -2.12 -3.59
C GLY A 177 6.55 -2.02 -4.85
N LEU A 178 6.21 -1.05 -5.70
CA LEU A 178 6.88 -0.74 -6.96
C LEU A 178 7.39 0.70 -6.92
N SER A 179 8.57 0.91 -7.46
CA SER A 179 9.15 2.22 -7.73
C SER A 179 9.67 2.27 -9.16
#